data_7acf69d5a9f7d69b87fdaa77774f0c6b
#
_entry.id   7acf69d5a9f7d69b87fdaa77774f0c6b
#
_cell.length_a   1.000
_cell.length_b   1.000
_cell.length_c   1.000
_cell.angle_alpha   90.00
_cell.angle_beta   90.00
_cell.angle_gamma   90.00
#
_symmetry.space_group_name_H-M   'P 1'
#
loop_
_entity.id
_entity.type
_entity.pdbx_description
1 polymer ?
#
loop_
_entity_poly.entity_id
_entity_poly.type
_entity_poly.pdbx_seq_one_letter_code
_entity_poly.pdbx_strand_id
1 'polypeptide(L)'
;MIYRDFQDLHLSLLGFGTMRLPTTVDGAIDEDTTQAMVDYALAHGVNYFDTAWAYMQNLSETVVGRCLKKHPRDSFYLATKYPGHTLTCDPDPADIFAQQLEKCQVDYFDFYLLHNVYENDVDIYTDPKWGIIDYFVEQKRLGRIKHLGFSTHADLPCLTAFLERYGKEMEFCQIQLNYLDWTIQRAREKYELLEKHHIPVWVMEPVRGGKLAALDADSEQQLHALRPNASIASFGFRWLQGLDNVHMVLSGMSDMAQMADNVATFERLDPLSPAEEAILFAAADKMKNSIPCTACRYCCDGCPQQLDIPDLLHKYNQLRTGSGSTIKMQLDAVPANKWPHACLAVSYTHLRAHETLS
;
A
#
# COMPACT_ATOMS: atom_id res chain seq x y z
N MET A 1 -12.40 -0.45 -18.01
CA MET A 1 -11.18 -0.47 -17.17
C MET A 1 -10.03 0.16 -17.93
N ILE A 2 -9.23 1.00 -17.30
CA ILE A 2 -7.97 1.52 -17.85
C ILE A 2 -6.92 0.41 -17.74
N TYR A 3 -6.14 0.23 -18.81
CA TYR A 3 -5.02 -0.71 -18.82
C TYR A 3 -3.71 0.02 -19.13
N ARG A 4 -2.60 -0.54 -18.65
CA ARG A 4 -1.22 -0.13 -18.97
C ARG A 4 -0.45 -1.35 -19.48
N ASP A 5 0.30 -1.16 -20.53
CA ASP A 5 1.17 -2.21 -21.03
C ASP A 5 2.43 -2.31 -20.16
N PHE A 6 2.76 -3.52 -19.75
CA PHE A 6 3.99 -3.84 -19.04
C PHE A 6 4.64 -5.03 -19.73
N GLN A 7 5.69 -4.76 -20.52
CA GLN A 7 6.29 -5.74 -21.42
C GLN A 7 5.22 -6.28 -22.40
N ASP A 8 4.93 -7.58 -22.35
CA ASP A 8 3.91 -8.27 -23.16
C ASP A 8 2.55 -8.39 -22.45
N LEU A 9 2.41 -7.84 -21.23
CA LEU A 9 1.21 -7.92 -20.42
C LEU A 9 0.36 -6.67 -20.55
N HIS A 10 -0.95 -6.85 -20.47
CA HIS A 10 -1.95 -5.78 -20.46
C HIS A 10 -2.61 -5.73 -19.07
N LEU A 11 -2.05 -4.90 -18.16
CA LEU A 11 -2.43 -4.84 -16.75
C LEU A 11 -3.52 -3.80 -16.53
N SER A 12 -4.55 -4.14 -15.75
CA SER A 12 -5.48 -3.13 -15.24
C SER A 12 -4.72 -2.13 -14.37
N LEU A 13 -4.93 -0.82 -14.61
CA LEU A 13 -4.27 0.21 -13.80
C LEU A 13 -4.72 0.16 -12.32
N LEU A 14 -5.94 -0.31 -12.04
CA LEU A 14 -6.41 -0.66 -10.70
C LEU A 14 -6.01 -2.09 -10.37
N GLY A 15 -5.28 -2.29 -9.26
CA GLY A 15 -5.02 -3.58 -8.66
C GLY A 15 -5.76 -3.75 -7.34
N PHE A 16 -6.18 -4.98 -7.04
CA PHE A 16 -6.81 -5.30 -5.77
C PHE A 16 -5.74 -5.66 -4.73
N GLY A 17 -5.44 -4.70 -3.82
CA GLY A 17 -4.58 -4.92 -2.67
C GLY A 17 -5.31 -5.61 -1.52
N THR A 18 -4.79 -6.70 -1.00
CA THR A 18 -5.47 -7.57 -0.03
C THR A 18 -4.98 -7.42 1.42
N MET A 19 -4.31 -6.31 1.72
CA MET A 19 -3.91 -5.98 3.09
C MET A 19 -5.09 -5.60 4.01
N ARG A 20 -6.24 -5.22 3.42
CA ARG A 20 -7.42 -4.72 4.14
C ARG A 20 -8.70 -5.41 3.66
N LEU A 21 -8.67 -6.75 3.63
CA LEU A 21 -9.84 -7.54 3.27
C LEU A 21 -11.02 -7.27 4.23
N PRO A 22 -12.26 -7.44 3.79
CA PRO A 22 -13.44 -7.36 4.64
C PRO A 22 -13.29 -8.24 5.88
N THR A 23 -13.78 -7.78 7.03
CA THR A 23 -13.76 -8.54 8.27
C THR A 23 -15.15 -8.63 8.88
N THR A 24 -15.43 -9.76 9.52
CA THR A 24 -16.62 -9.97 10.35
C THR A 24 -16.52 -9.18 11.66
N VAL A 25 -17.61 -9.15 12.43
CA VAL A 25 -17.68 -8.40 13.71
C VAL A 25 -16.64 -8.89 14.74
N ASP A 26 -16.27 -10.17 14.70
CA ASP A 26 -15.25 -10.79 15.53
C ASP A 26 -13.82 -10.63 15.00
N GLY A 27 -13.65 -9.92 13.88
CA GLY A 27 -12.35 -9.56 13.30
C GLY A 27 -11.72 -10.62 12.40
N ALA A 28 -12.40 -11.72 12.11
CA ALA A 28 -11.97 -12.69 11.11
C ALA A 28 -12.17 -12.13 9.69
N ILE A 29 -11.45 -12.66 8.70
CA ILE A 29 -11.71 -12.30 7.29
C ILE A 29 -13.09 -12.80 6.89
N ASP A 30 -13.91 -11.91 6.34
CA ASP A 30 -15.19 -12.27 5.71
C ASP A 30 -14.89 -12.81 4.29
N GLU A 31 -14.78 -14.14 4.21
CA GLU A 31 -14.44 -14.81 2.96
C GLU A 31 -15.56 -14.72 1.91
N ASP A 32 -16.81 -14.70 2.32
CA ASP A 32 -17.95 -14.59 1.38
C ASP A 32 -17.96 -13.20 0.72
N THR A 33 -17.81 -12.14 1.52
CA THR A 33 -17.68 -10.79 0.98
C THR A 33 -16.40 -10.64 0.16
N THR A 34 -15.27 -11.21 0.60
CA THR A 34 -14.01 -11.22 -0.16
C THR A 34 -14.19 -11.90 -1.51
N GLN A 35 -14.86 -13.04 -1.57
CA GLN A 35 -15.17 -13.74 -2.83
C GLN A 35 -16.01 -12.87 -3.76
N ALA A 36 -17.08 -12.28 -3.24
CA ALA A 36 -17.94 -11.41 -4.03
C ALA A 36 -17.18 -10.22 -4.62
N MET A 37 -16.21 -9.66 -3.86
CA MET A 37 -15.34 -8.58 -4.33
C MET A 37 -14.37 -9.06 -5.41
N VAL A 38 -13.78 -10.24 -5.27
CA VAL A 38 -12.90 -10.84 -6.30
C VAL A 38 -13.68 -11.07 -7.59
N ASP A 39 -14.88 -11.67 -7.48
CA ASP A 39 -15.76 -11.93 -8.63
C ASP A 39 -16.14 -10.63 -9.34
N TYR A 40 -16.50 -9.61 -8.58
CA TYR A 40 -16.84 -8.29 -9.11
C TYR A 40 -15.63 -7.63 -9.80
N ALA A 41 -14.45 -7.66 -9.17
CA ALA A 41 -13.22 -7.10 -9.71
C ALA A 41 -12.89 -7.72 -11.07
N LEU A 42 -12.86 -9.04 -11.17
CA LEU A 42 -12.60 -9.76 -12.42
C LEU A 42 -13.65 -9.45 -13.49
N ALA A 43 -14.95 -9.46 -13.12
CA ALA A 43 -16.04 -9.17 -14.06
C ALA A 43 -15.96 -7.74 -14.64
N HIS A 44 -15.31 -6.81 -13.93
CA HIS A 44 -15.13 -5.42 -14.37
C HIS A 44 -13.73 -5.12 -14.90
N GLY A 45 -12.92 -6.16 -15.16
CA GLY A 45 -11.64 -6.07 -15.83
C GLY A 45 -10.45 -5.72 -14.95
N VAL A 46 -10.58 -5.76 -13.62
CA VAL A 46 -9.43 -5.77 -12.70
C VAL A 46 -8.79 -7.14 -12.81
N ASN A 47 -7.52 -7.19 -13.24
CA ASN A 47 -6.81 -8.43 -13.47
C ASN A 47 -5.53 -8.61 -12.63
N TYR A 48 -5.28 -7.72 -11.67
CA TYR A 48 -4.10 -7.78 -10.80
C TYR A 48 -4.51 -7.83 -9.32
N PHE A 49 -3.99 -8.85 -8.61
CA PHE A 49 -4.24 -9.11 -7.20
C PHE A 49 -2.92 -9.12 -6.43
N ASP A 50 -2.85 -8.33 -5.37
CA ASP A 50 -1.63 -8.14 -4.58
C ASP A 50 -1.83 -8.61 -3.15
N THR A 51 -1.05 -9.60 -2.73
CA THR A 51 -1.00 -10.10 -1.35
C THR A 51 0.41 -10.05 -0.78
N ALA A 52 0.60 -10.47 0.45
CA ALA A 52 1.90 -10.66 1.08
C ALA A 52 1.79 -11.60 2.30
N TRP A 53 2.93 -12.18 2.69
CA TRP A 53 3.05 -13.10 3.81
C TRP A 53 2.39 -12.59 5.10
N ALA A 54 2.71 -11.35 5.51
CA ALA A 54 2.26 -10.80 6.78
C ALA A 54 0.84 -10.18 6.75
N TYR A 55 0.19 -10.12 5.59
CA TYR A 55 -1.12 -9.48 5.48
C TYR A 55 -2.21 -10.26 6.22
N MET A 56 -3.10 -9.53 6.90
CA MET A 56 -4.23 -10.09 7.64
C MET A 56 -3.78 -11.23 8.60
N GLN A 57 -2.72 -10.96 9.38
CA GLN A 57 -2.16 -11.94 10.33
C GLN A 57 -1.74 -13.25 9.65
N ASN A 58 -1.08 -13.16 8.51
CA ASN A 58 -0.62 -14.25 7.63
C ASN A 58 -1.73 -15.07 6.96
N LEU A 59 -2.97 -14.57 6.94
CA LEU A 59 -4.12 -15.28 6.35
C LEU A 59 -4.44 -14.84 4.93
N SER A 60 -3.98 -13.65 4.50
CA SER A 60 -4.36 -13.08 3.20
C SER A 60 -4.00 -14.00 2.03
N GLU A 61 -2.79 -14.55 1.96
CA GLU A 61 -2.36 -15.46 0.90
C GLU A 61 -3.30 -16.67 0.76
N THR A 62 -3.68 -17.25 1.89
CA THR A 62 -4.56 -18.44 1.91
C THR A 62 -5.98 -18.11 1.46
N VAL A 63 -6.55 -17.00 1.92
CA VAL A 63 -7.91 -16.57 1.54
C VAL A 63 -7.94 -16.18 0.07
N VAL A 64 -7.00 -15.38 -0.38
CA VAL A 64 -6.90 -14.94 -1.79
C VAL A 64 -6.69 -16.14 -2.71
N GLY A 65 -5.85 -17.10 -2.32
CA GLY A 65 -5.65 -18.34 -3.06
C GLY A 65 -6.94 -19.13 -3.24
N ARG A 66 -7.74 -19.28 -2.16
CA ARG A 66 -9.06 -19.95 -2.24
C ARG A 66 -10.05 -19.21 -3.14
N CYS A 67 -10.07 -17.88 -3.06
CA CYS A 67 -10.98 -17.07 -3.88
C CYS A 67 -10.60 -17.16 -5.37
N LEU A 68 -9.32 -16.96 -5.69
CA LEU A 68 -8.84 -16.95 -7.08
C LEU A 68 -8.88 -18.33 -7.74
N LYS A 69 -8.72 -19.42 -6.97
CA LYS A 69 -8.80 -20.78 -7.51
C LYS A 69 -10.14 -21.10 -8.20
N LYS A 70 -11.20 -20.35 -7.91
CA LYS A 70 -12.52 -20.51 -8.55
C LYS A 70 -12.56 -19.91 -9.95
N HIS A 71 -11.51 -19.21 -10.38
CA HIS A 71 -11.39 -18.56 -11.67
C HIS A 71 -10.30 -19.22 -12.52
N PRO A 72 -10.37 -19.12 -13.87
CA PRO A 72 -9.28 -19.57 -14.75
C PRO A 72 -7.96 -18.88 -14.37
N ARG A 73 -6.86 -19.66 -14.27
CA ARG A 73 -5.56 -19.14 -13.84
C ARG A 73 -5.02 -18.04 -14.74
N ASP A 74 -5.35 -18.05 -16.01
CA ASP A 74 -4.97 -17.08 -17.03
C ASP A 74 -5.87 -15.82 -17.07
N SER A 75 -6.89 -15.75 -16.22
CA SER A 75 -7.77 -14.58 -16.12
C SER A 75 -7.26 -13.51 -15.15
N PHE A 76 -6.18 -13.77 -14.42
CA PHE A 76 -5.63 -12.84 -13.43
C PHE A 76 -4.12 -12.97 -13.28
N TYR A 77 -3.49 -11.91 -12.80
CA TYR A 77 -2.11 -11.86 -12.36
C TYR A 77 -2.06 -11.80 -10.82
N LEU A 78 -1.25 -12.66 -10.23
CA LEU A 78 -1.10 -12.74 -8.76
C LEU A 78 0.30 -12.32 -8.35
N ALA A 79 0.36 -11.39 -7.38
CA ALA A 79 1.57 -10.91 -6.75
C ALA A 79 1.61 -11.32 -5.27
N THR A 80 2.78 -11.78 -4.80
CA THR A 80 3.11 -11.88 -3.39
C THR A 80 4.54 -11.41 -3.13
N LYS A 81 4.96 -11.40 -1.84
CA LYS A 81 6.18 -10.74 -1.44
C LYS A 81 6.96 -11.59 -0.43
N TYR A 82 8.26 -11.71 -0.63
CA TYR A 82 9.17 -12.33 0.34
C TYR A 82 9.33 -11.45 1.59
N PRO A 83 9.06 -11.96 2.79
CA PRO A 83 8.90 -11.14 4.00
C PRO A 83 10.21 -10.86 4.74
N GLY A 84 11.34 -10.63 4.07
CA GLY A 84 12.65 -10.48 4.69
C GLY A 84 12.70 -9.49 5.87
N HIS A 85 11.90 -8.43 5.81
CA HIS A 85 11.81 -7.39 6.84
C HIS A 85 11.12 -7.86 8.15
N THR A 86 10.45 -9.01 8.17
CA THR A 86 9.73 -9.52 9.36
C THR A 86 10.34 -10.82 9.90
N LEU A 87 11.37 -11.35 9.24
CA LEU A 87 11.97 -12.60 9.65
C LEU A 87 12.93 -12.38 10.83
N THR A 88 12.68 -13.09 11.91
CA THR A 88 13.50 -13.06 13.14
C THR A 88 14.45 -14.25 13.26
N CYS A 89 14.38 -15.20 12.32
CA CYS A 89 15.21 -16.41 12.24
C CYS A 89 15.76 -16.57 10.84
N ASP A 90 16.52 -17.63 10.60
CA ASP A 90 17.18 -17.91 9.32
C ASP A 90 16.21 -17.76 8.15
N PRO A 91 16.43 -16.77 7.26
CA PRO A 91 15.54 -16.49 6.14
C PRO A 91 15.81 -17.49 5.00
N ASP A 92 15.21 -18.69 5.06
CA ASP A 92 15.27 -19.63 3.95
C ASP A 92 14.28 -19.21 2.84
N PRO A 93 14.76 -18.66 1.72
CA PRO A 93 13.88 -18.23 0.65
C PRO A 93 13.17 -19.41 -0.03
N ALA A 94 13.75 -20.61 -0.01
CA ALA A 94 13.15 -21.78 -0.66
C ALA A 94 11.93 -22.30 0.12
N ASP A 95 12.03 -22.38 1.43
CA ASP A 95 10.94 -22.82 2.30
C ASP A 95 9.78 -21.81 2.26
N ILE A 96 10.07 -20.52 2.41
CA ILE A 96 9.06 -19.46 2.35
C ILE A 96 8.35 -19.46 0.99
N PHE A 97 9.10 -19.53 -0.10
CA PHE A 97 8.52 -19.53 -1.44
C PHE A 97 7.61 -20.75 -1.68
N ALA A 98 8.02 -21.93 -1.21
CA ALA A 98 7.22 -23.13 -1.30
C ALA A 98 5.90 -23.01 -0.51
N GLN A 99 5.96 -22.48 0.73
CA GLN A 99 4.77 -22.23 1.53
C GLN A 99 3.84 -21.20 0.89
N GLN A 100 4.36 -20.16 0.24
CA GLN A 100 3.54 -19.16 -0.45
C GLN A 100 2.81 -19.74 -1.66
N LEU A 101 3.46 -20.59 -2.45
CA LEU A 101 2.81 -21.33 -3.54
C LEU A 101 1.68 -22.20 -3.02
N GLU A 102 1.88 -22.92 -1.91
CA GLU A 102 0.88 -23.75 -1.26
C GLU A 102 -0.31 -22.92 -0.75
N LYS A 103 -0.05 -21.84 0.01
CA LYS A 103 -1.07 -20.94 0.54
C LYS A 103 -1.92 -20.31 -0.57
N CYS A 104 -1.27 -19.82 -1.61
CA CYS A 104 -1.93 -19.20 -2.76
C CYS A 104 -2.54 -20.21 -3.72
N GLN A 105 -2.27 -21.52 -3.55
CA GLN A 105 -2.75 -22.63 -4.38
C GLN A 105 -2.42 -22.45 -5.88
N VAL A 106 -1.17 -22.03 -6.16
CA VAL A 106 -0.66 -21.79 -7.52
C VAL A 106 0.70 -22.48 -7.72
N ASP A 107 1.06 -22.75 -8.99
CA ASP A 107 2.33 -23.35 -9.36
C ASP A 107 3.42 -22.29 -9.65
N TYR A 108 3.00 -21.04 -9.89
CA TYR A 108 3.87 -19.90 -10.17
C TYR A 108 3.20 -18.58 -9.76
N PHE A 109 4.01 -17.56 -9.52
CA PHE A 109 3.56 -16.18 -9.36
C PHE A 109 3.84 -15.38 -10.64
N ASP A 110 2.89 -14.54 -11.03
CA ASP A 110 3.10 -13.60 -12.13
C ASP A 110 4.06 -12.49 -11.70
N PHE A 111 3.88 -11.98 -10.48
CA PHE A 111 4.71 -10.95 -9.89
C PHE A 111 5.20 -11.38 -8.51
N TYR A 112 6.48 -11.16 -8.26
CA TYR A 112 7.07 -11.47 -6.96
C TYR A 112 7.96 -10.33 -6.51
N LEU A 113 7.85 -9.93 -5.23
CA LEU A 113 8.55 -8.77 -4.71
C LEU A 113 9.46 -9.13 -3.53
N LEU A 114 10.62 -8.49 -3.44
CA LEU A 114 11.31 -8.33 -2.17
C LEU A 114 10.51 -7.31 -1.35
N HIS A 115 9.99 -7.73 -0.17
CA HIS A 115 9.04 -6.92 0.59
C HIS A 115 9.75 -5.88 1.46
N ASN A 116 9.49 -4.60 1.21
CA ASN A 116 9.97 -3.50 2.04
C ASN A 116 11.50 -3.45 2.18
N VAL A 117 12.21 -3.34 1.06
CA VAL A 117 13.65 -3.09 1.06
C VAL A 117 13.89 -1.66 1.56
N TYR A 118 14.49 -1.49 2.74
CA TYR A 118 14.81 -0.19 3.32
C TYR A 118 16.02 -0.29 4.26
N GLU A 119 16.46 0.81 4.89
CA GLU A 119 17.71 0.96 5.61
C GLU A 119 17.97 -0.13 6.66
N ASN A 120 16.93 -0.60 7.35
CA ASN A 120 17.07 -1.59 8.41
C ASN A 120 17.12 -3.04 7.91
N ASP A 121 16.65 -3.31 6.70
CA ASP A 121 16.45 -4.66 6.18
C ASP A 121 17.22 -4.94 4.88
N VAL A 122 17.78 -3.91 4.24
CA VAL A 122 18.48 -4.06 2.96
C VAL A 122 19.61 -5.10 3.07
N ASP A 123 20.27 -5.17 4.21
CA ASP A 123 21.35 -6.15 4.45
C ASP A 123 20.85 -7.60 4.42
N ILE A 124 19.61 -7.86 4.87
CA ILE A 124 19.02 -9.21 4.79
C ILE A 124 18.92 -9.65 3.33
N TYR A 125 18.46 -8.77 2.45
CA TYR A 125 18.28 -9.07 1.03
C TYR A 125 19.60 -9.16 0.27
N THR A 126 20.60 -8.42 0.69
CA THR A 126 21.86 -8.24 -0.05
C THR A 126 23.05 -9.03 0.51
N ASP A 127 22.92 -9.65 1.69
CA ASP A 127 23.95 -10.52 2.28
C ASP A 127 24.08 -11.81 1.44
N PRO A 128 25.25 -12.07 0.85
CA PRO A 128 25.51 -13.30 0.10
C PRO A 128 25.29 -14.59 0.90
N LYS A 129 25.38 -14.54 2.22
CA LYS A 129 25.10 -15.67 3.12
C LYS A 129 23.72 -16.24 2.89
N TRP A 130 22.73 -15.40 2.63
CA TRP A 130 21.34 -15.80 2.46
C TRP A 130 20.98 -16.07 1.00
N GLY A 131 21.69 -15.44 0.05
CA GLY A 131 21.49 -15.62 -1.40
C GLY A 131 20.07 -15.33 -1.89
N ILE A 132 19.32 -14.44 -1.21
CA ILE A 132 17.88 -14.22 -1.43
C ILE A 132 17.61 -13.73 -2.86
N ILE A 133 18.34 -12.72 -3.30
CA ILE A 133 18.15 -12.15 -4.66
C ILE A 133 18.51 -13.21 -5.70
N ASP A 134 19.64 -13.89 -5.56
CA ASP A 134 20.09 -14.93 -6.48
C ASP A 134 19.06 -16.07 -6.57
N TYR A 135 18.48 -16.46 -5.43
CA TYR A 135 17.43 -17.47 -5.40
C TYR A 135 16.21 -17.06 -6.21
N PHE A 136 15.71 -15.82 -6.07
CA PHE A 136 14.52 -15.37 -6.80
C PHE A 136 14.80 -15.08 -8.28
N VAL A 137 15.99 -14.64 -8.63
CA VAL A 137 16.46 -14.56 -10.03
C VAL A 137 16.44 -15.95 -10.66
N GLU A 138 16.89 -16.98 -9.95
CA GLU A 138 16.82 -18.36 -10.43
C GLU A 138 15.37 -18.87 -10.54
N GLN A 139 14.48 -18.55 -9.56
CA GLN A 139 13.06 -18.92 -9.69
C GLN A 139 12.40 -18.25 -10.91
N LYS A 140 12.80 -17.02 -11.23
CA LYS A 140 12.38 -16.36 -12.46
C LYS A 140 12.90 -17.09 -13.70
N ARG A 141 14.16 -17.46 -13.75
CA ARG A 141 14.75 -18.25 -14.85
C ARG A 141 14.03 -19.59 -15.06
N LEU A 142 13.60 -20.23 -13.95
CA LEU A 142 12.83 -21.48 -13.98
C LEU A 142 11.35 -21.28 -14.34
N GLY A 143 10.88 -20.04 -14.49
CA GLY A 143 9.51 -19.70 -14.86
C GLY A 143 8.49 -19.83 -13.70
N ARG A 144 8.95 -20.02 -12.47
CA ARG A 144 8.11 -20.03 -11.27
C ARG A 144 7.77 -18.63 -10.76
N ILE A 145 8.54 -17.63 -11.17
CA ILE A 145 8.24 -16.20 -11.08
C ILE A 145 8.29 -15.68 -12.51
N LYS A 146 7.28 -14.90 -12.94
CA LYS A 146 7.30 -14.28 -14.26
C LYS A 146 8.03 -12.94 -14.23
N HIS A 147 7.71 -12.10 -13.24
CA HIS A 147 8.28 -10.76 -13.05
C HIS A 147 8.75 -10.57 -11.61
N LEU A 148 10.03 -10.19 -11.45
CA LEU A 148 10.66 -9.93 -10.17
C LEU A 148 10.80 -8.43 -9.95
N GLY A 149 10.39 -7.97 -8.76
CA GLY A 149 10.49 -6.58 -8.35
C GLY A 149 10.71 -6.45 -6.85
N PHE A 150 10.50 -5.26 -6.35
CA PHE A 150 10.61 -4.99 -4.91
C PHE A 150 9.63 -3.91 -4.47
N SER A 151 9.32 -3.89 -3.18
CA SER A 151 8.64 -2.76 -2.54
C SER A 151 9.58 -2.05 -1.59
N THR A 152 9.39 -0.74 -1.39
CA THR A 152 10.30 0.04 -0.56
C THR A 152 9.62 1.22 0.13
N HIS A 153 10.04 1.47 1.37
CA HIS A 153 9.87 2.72 2.08
C HIS A 153 11.19 3.48 2.28
N ALA A 154 12.29 2.98 1.71
CA ALA A 154 13.63 3.52 1.84
C ALA A 154 13.71 5.03 1.57
N ASP A 155 14.68 5.68 2.17
CA ASP A 155 15.11 7.02 1.74
C ASP A 155 15.82 6.98 0.38
N LEU A 156 16.13 8.15 -0.18
CA LEU A 156 16.76 8.23 -1.50
C LEU A 156 18.17 7.62 -1.54
N PRO A 157 19.06 7.83 -0.54
CA PRO A 157 20.37 7.18 -0.51
C PRO A 157 20.30 5.66 -0.56
N CYS A 158 19.47 5.03 0.27
CA CYS A 158 19.31 3.58 0.31
C CYS A 158 18.70 3.05 -1.00
N LEU A 159 17.63 3.69 -1.50
CA LEU A 159 17.01 3.32 -2.77
C LEU A 159 18.01 3.44 -3.94
N THR A 160 18.79 4.54 -3.98
CA THR A 160 19.81 4.74 -5.03
C THR A 160 20.85 3.63 -5.00
N ALA A 161 21.41 3.33 -3.82
CA ALA A 161 22.42 2.27 -3.67
C ALA A 161 21.88 0.90 -4.06
N PHE A 162 20.63 0.59 -3.70
CA PHE A 162 19.99 -0.65 -4.10
C PHE A 162 19.81 -0.74 -5.62
N LEU A 163 19.32 0.31 -6.25
CA LEU A 163 19.10 0.36 -7.70
C LEU A 163 20.40 0.28 -8.50
N GLU A 164 21.48 0.94 -8.04
CA GLU A 164 22.80 0.87 -8.69
C GLU A 164 23.35 -0.55 -8.72
N ARG A 165 23.08 -1.34 -7.66
CA ARG A 165 23.61 -2.70 -7.53
C ARG A 165 22.71 -3.77 -8.13
N TYR A 166 21.40 -3.66 -7.90
CA TYR A 166 20.42 -4.72 -8.21
C TYR A 166 19.31 -4.28 -9.18
N GLY A 167 19.28 -3.02 -9.58
CA GLY A 167 18.21 -2.49 -10.43
C GLY A 167 18.03 -3.24 -11.76
N LYS A 168 19.09 -3.89 -12.28
CA LYS A 168 19.01 -4.70 -13.50
C LYS A 168 18.19 -5.98 -13.35
N GLU A 169 18.10 -6.49 -12.13
CA GLU A 169 17.33 -7.70 -11.81
C GLU A 169 15.86 -7.36 -11.48
N MET A 170 15.55 -6.08 -11.26
CA MET A 170 14.24 -5.60 -10.84
C MET A 170 13.49 -5.00 -12.02
N GLU A 171 12.29 -5.51 -12.29
CA GLU A 171 11.48 -5.09 -13.44
C GLU A 171 10.45 -4.01 -13.07
N PHE A 172 10.11 -3.88 -11.79
CA PHE A 172 9.17 -2.90 -11.27
C PHE A 172 9.45 -2.61 -9.80
N CYS A 173 8.96 -1.47 -9.32
CA CYS A 173 9.11 -1.08 -7.91
C CYS A 173 7.78 -0.58 -7.34
N GLN A 174 7.40 -1.10 -6.18
CA GLN A 174 6.22 -0.65 -5.44
C GLN A 174 6.63 0.38 -4.38
N ILE A 175 6.14 1.61 -4.52
CA ILE A 175 6.41 2.72 -3.59
C ILE A 175 5.11 3.31 -3.02
N GLN A 176 5.20 3.90 -1.84
CA GLN A 176 4.13 4.74 -1.30
C GLN A 176 4.06 6.04 -2.11
N LEU A 177 2.93 6.25 -2.79
CA LEU A 177 2.75 7.39 -3.67
C LEU A 177 1.32 7.90 -3.64
N ASN A 178 1.15 9.16 -3.25
CA ASN A 178 -0.08 9.93 -3.30
C ASN A 178 0.26 11.43 -3.30
N TYR A 179 -0.70 12.27 -3.57
CA TYR A 179 -0.47 13.71 -3.68
C TYR A 179 0.04 14.39 -2.39
N LEU A 180 -0.25 13.82 -1.20
CA LEU A 180 0.29 14.31 0.07
C LEU A 180 1.76 13.91 0.24
N ASP A 181 2.08 12.63 0.00
CA ASP A 181 3.44 12.09 0.14
C ASP A 181 4.37 12.54 -0.99
N TRP A 182 3.82 13.06 -2.08
CA TRP A 182 4.56 13.68 -3.19
C TRP A 182 5.63 14.66 -2.70
N THR A 183 5.30 15.42 -1.66
CA THR A 183 6.21 16.36 -1.03
C THR A 183 6.73 15.90 0.34
N ILE A 184 5.86 15.38 1.22
CA ILE A 184 6.22 15.06 2.61
C ILE A 184 7.24 13.93 2.69
N GLN A 185 7.07 12.85 1.91
CA GLN A 185 7.96 11.69 1.92
C GLN A 185 8.94 11.68 0.74
N ARG A 186 9.10 12.82 0.07
CA ARG A 186 9.94 12.91 -1.12
C ARG A 186 9.58 11.86 -2.17
N ALA A 187 8.28 11.49 -2.24
CA ALA A 187 7.83 10.46 -3.17
C ALA A 187 8.05 10.89 -4.63
N ARG A 188 8.04 12.19 -4.91
CA ARG A 188 8.39 12.75 -6.22
C ARG A 188 9.80 12.35 -6.64
N GLU A 189 10.78 12.56 -5.78
CA GLU A 189 12.17 12.26 -6.12
C GLU A 189 12.40 10.75 -6.27
N LYS A 190 11.68 9.92 -5.51
CA LYS A 190 11.71 8.45 -5.68
C LYS A 190 11.10 8.04 -7.01
N TYR A 191 9.98 8.64 -7.39
CA TYR A 191 9.33 8.43 -8.69
C TYR A 191 10.27 8.81 -9.84
N GLU A 192 10.86 10.01 -9.81
CA GLU A 192 11.81 10.51 -10.80
C GLU A 192 13.08 9.64 -10.86
N LEU A 193 13.56 9.12 -9.72
CA LEU A 193 14.68 8.18 -9.67
C LEU A 193 14.36 6.86 -10.36
N LEU A 194 13.17 6.27 -10.11
CA LEU A 194 12.72 5.05 -10.75
C LEU A 194 12.52 5.24 -12.26
N GLU A 195 11.96 6.37 -12.67
CA GLU A 195 11.81 6.74 -14.08
C GLU A 195 13.18 6.82 -14.79
N LYS A 196 14.17 7.44 -14.15
CA LYS A 196 15.56 7.51 -14.67
C LYS A 196 16.18 6.11 -14.85
N HIS A 197 15.82 5.15 -13.98
CA HIS A 197 16.27 3.77 -14.09
C HIS A 197 15.38 2.91 -15.00
N HIS A 198 14.37 3.49 -15.66
CA HIS A 198 13.39 2.81 -16.49
C HIS A 198 12.63 1.69 -15.75
N ILE A 199 12.37 1.89 -14.46
CA ILE A 199 11.64 0.97 -13.60
C ILE A 199 10.22 1.52 -13.40
N PRO A 200 9.19 0.82 -13.89
CA PRO A 200 7.79 1.19 -13.71
C PRO A 200 7.37 1.16 -12.24
N VAL A 201 6.45 2.07 -11.89
CA VAL A 201 5.99 2.28 -10.52
C VAL A 201 4.66 1.58 -10.28
N TRP A 202 4.63 0.72 -9.25
CA TRP A 202 3.44 0.24 -8.57
C TRP A 202 3.17 1.12 -7.36
N VAL A 203 1.95 1.62 -7.23
CA VAL A 203 1.58 2.53 -6.15
C VAL A 203 0.96 1.76 -5.00
N MET A 204 1.53 1.86 -3.81
CA MET A 204 0.88 1.50 -2.56
C MET A 204 0.45 2.76 -1.80
N GLU A 205 -0.55 2.63 -0.91
CA GLU A 205 -1.11 3.74 -0.12
C GLU A 205 -1.63 4.93 -0.98
N PRO A 206 -2.36 4.69 -2.07
CA PRO A 206 -2.83 5.75 -2.96
C PRO A 206 -3.74 6.77 -2.27
N VAL A 207 -4.47 6.31 -1.24
CA VAL A 207 -5.33 7.15 -0.38
C VAL A 207 -4.89 7.11 1.09
N ARG A 208 -3.64 6.70 1.34
CA ARG A 208 -2.98 6.74 2.65
C ARG A 208 -3.82 6.10 3.76
N GLY A 209 -4.18 4.83 3.57
CA GLY A 209 -5.00 4.06 4.52
C GLY A 209 -6.40 4.62 4.72
N GLY A 210 -6.95 5.33 3.73
CA GLY A 210 -8.24 6.00 3.79
C GLY A 210 -8.18 7.45 4.30
N LYS A 211 -7.02 7.94 4.77
CA LYS A 211 -6.88 9.32 5.28
C LYS A 211 -7.19 10.38 4.19
N LEU A 212 -6.91 10.06 2.95
CA LEU A 212 -7.15 10.94 1.80
C LEU A 212 -8.52 10.68 1.13
N ALA A 213 -9.36 9.83 1.72
CA ALA A 213 -10.74 9.62 1.28
C ALA A 213 -11.73 10.66 1.87
N ALA A 214 -11.24 11.55 2.74
CA ALA A 214 -11.95 12.70 3.26
C ALA A 214 -10.97 13.87 3.41
N LEU A 215 -11.45 15.09 3.17
CA LEU A 215 -10.68 16.33 3.30
C LEU A 215 -11.37 17.31 4.26
N ASP A 216 -10.86 18.52 4.38
CA ASP A 216 -11.59 19.59 5.05
C ASP A 216 -12.81 20.03 4.22
N ALA A 217 -13.87 20.48 4.90
CA ALA A 217 -15.16 20.80 4.26
C ALA A 217 -15.05 21.80 3.11
N ASP A 218 -14.16 22.78 3.21
CA ASP A 218 -13.96 23.79 2.16
C ASP A 218 -13.33 23.15 0.91
N SER A 219 -12.29 22.30 1.08
CA SER A 219 -11.66 21.59 -0.03
C SER A 219 -12.61 20.60 -0.70
N GLU A 220 -13.43 19.87 0.07
CA GLU A 220 -14.46 18.98 -0.47
C GLU A 220 -15.52 19.75 -1.25
N GLN A 221 -16.01 20.86 -0.73
CA GLN A 221 -17.00 21.70 -1.41
C GLN A 221 -16.47 22.22 -2.76
N GLN A 222 -15.21 22.66 -2.81
CA GLN A 222 -14.58 23.12 -4.04
C GLN A 222 -14.44 21.99 -5.07
N LEU A 223 -14.02 20.81 -4.65
CA LEU A 223 -13.89 19.63 -5.52
C LEU A 223 -15.25 19.18 -6.06
N HIS A 224 -16.28 19.11 -5.19
CA HIS A 224 -17.63 18.74 -5.61
C HIS A 224 -18.28 19.80 -6.51
N ALA A 225 -17.87 21.06 -6.43
CA ALA A 225 -18.32 22.07 -7.41
C ALA A 225 -17.79 21.79 -8.83
N LEU A 226 -16.64 21.12 -8.94
CA LEU A 226 -16.05 20.72 -10.23
C LEU A 226 -16.54 19.34 -10.69
N ARG A 227 -16.71 18.39 -9.74
CA ARG A 227 -17.21 17.02 -9.99
C ARG A 227 -18.23 16.60 -8.92
N PRO A 228 -19.51 16.96 -9.09
CA PRO A 228 -20.53 16.81 -8.02
C PRO A 228 -20.74 15.40 -7.49
N ASN A 229 -20.52 14.36 -8.32
CA ASN A 229 -20.79 12.96 -7.99
C ASN A 229 -19.51 12.13 -7.73
N ALA A 230 -18.36 12.77 -7.71
CA ALA A 230 -17.10 12.07 -7.49
C ALA A 230 -16.85 11.87 -5.98
N SER A 231 -16.40 10.69 -5.57
CA SER A 231 -15.89 10.49 -4.22
C SER A 231 -14.59 11.26 -4.01
N ILE A 232 -14.28 11.66 -2.78
CA ILE A 232 -13.02 12.35 -2.50
C ILE A 232 -11.82 11.44 -2.80
N ALA A 233 -11.91 10.13 -2.53
CA ALA A 233 -10.89 9.17 -2.88
C ALA A 233 -10.57 9.16 -4.39
N SER A 234 -11.59 9.33 -5.24
CA SER A 234 -11.43 9.31 -6.69
C SER A 234 -10.53 10.43 -7.22
N PHE A 235 -10.43 11.58 -6.53
CA PHE A 235 -9.49 12.63 -6.93
C PHE A 235 -8.04 12.21 -6.73
N GLY A 236 -7.73 11.49 -5.64
CA GLY A 236 -6.41 10.92 -5.44
C GLY A 236 -6.04 9.90 -6.52
N PHE A 237 -6.97 9.04 -6.91
CA PHE A 237 -6.77 8.08 -8.00
C PHE A 237 -6.59 8.78 -9.36
N ARG A 238 -7.38 9.80 -9.66
CA ARG A 238 -7.26 10.57 -10.91
C ARG A 238 -5.95 11.34 -11.00
N TRP A 239 -5.41 11.80 -9.89
CA TRP A 239 -4.06 12.37 -9.84
C TRP A 239 -3.02 11.33 -10.28
N LEU A 240 -3.10 10.10 -9.76
CA LEU A 240 -2.20 9.00 -10.14
C LEU A 240 -2.37 8.58 -11.61
N GLN A 241 -3.57 8.68 -12.18
CA GLN A 241 -3.79 8.41 -13.61
C GLN A 241 -2.99 9.36 -14.52
N GLY A 242 -2.65 10.56 -14.03
CA GLY A 242 -1.87 11.56 -14.75
C GLY A 242 -0.35 11.32 -14.72
N LEU A 243 0.15 10.31 -14.00
CA LEU A 243 1.58 10.00 -13.89
C LEU A 243 1.95 8.86 -14.86
N ASP A 244 2.74 9.16 -15.87
CA ASP A 244 3.03 8.24 -16.99
C ASP A 244 3.77 6.97 -16.55
N ASN A 245 4.70 7.06 -15.58
CA ASN A 245 5.44 5.91 -15.05
C ASN A 245 4.67 5.10 -13.99
N VAL A 246 3.40 5.44 -13.69
CA VAL A 246 2.51 4.64 -12.84
C VAL A 246 1.83 3.59 -13.71
N HIS A 247 2.17 2.32 -13.49
CA HIS A 247 1.60 1.18 -14.22
C HIS A 247 0.57 0.41 -13.40
N MET A 248 0.55 0.58 -12.09
CA MET A 248 -0.37 -0.10 -11.16
C MET A 248 -0.70 0.78 -9.98
N VAL A 249 -1.98 0.86 -9.60
CA VAL A 249 -2.46 1.52 -8.38
C VAL A 249 -3.15 0.48 -7.51
N LEU A 250 -2.49 0.09 -6.41
CA LEU A 250 -3.00 -0.91 -5.49
C LEU A 250 -3.94 -0.25 -4.48
N SER A 251 -5.20 -0.59 -4.54
CA SER A 251 -6.19 -0.15 -3.56
C SER A 251 -6.62 -1.29 -2.65
N GLY A 252 -6.52 -1.07 -1.34
CA GLY A 252 -7.09 -1.95 -0.31
C GLY A 252 -8.54 -1.57 -0.06
N MET A 253 -9.45 -2.28 -0.72
CA MET A 253 -10.89 -2.08 -0.59
C MET A 253 -11.43 -3.05 0.47
N SER A 254 -12.18 -2.54 1.44
CA SER A 254 -12.68 -3.32 2.58
C SER A 254 -14.17 -3.61 2.50
N ASP A 255 -14.87 -3.09 1.48
CA ASP A 255 -16.29 -3.34 1.21
C ASP A 255 -16.63 -3.15 -0.28
N MET A 256 -17.83 -3.61 -0.65
CA MET A 256 -18.32 -3.54 -2.04
C MET A 256 -18.55 -2.10 -2.53
N ALA A 257 -18.83 -1.13 -1.66
CA ALA A 257 -19.04 0.26 -2.07
C ALA A 257 -17.73 0.87 -2.51
N GLN A 258 -16.64 0.66 -1.76
CA GLN A 258 -15.29 1.07 -2.14
C GLN A 258 -14.83 0.39 -3.44
N MET A 259 -15.12 -0.91 -3.60
CA MET A 259 -14.80 -1.64 -4.82
C MET A 259 -15.53 -1.04 -6.03
N ALA A 260 -16.82 -0.79 -5.93
CA ALA A 260 -17.62 -0.22 -7.02
C ALA A 260 -17.18 1.20 -7.38
N ASP A 261 -16.90 2.05 -6.40
CA ASP A 261 -16.42 3.42 -6.60
C ASP A 261 -15.05 3.45 -7.29
N ASN A 262 -14.12 2.60 -6.84
CA ASN A 262 -12.80 2.52 -7.43
C ASN A 262 -12.85 1.98 -8.86
N VAL A 263 -13.61 0.90 -9.11
CA VAL A 263 -13.82 0.37 -10.46
C VAL A 263 -14.39 1.44 -11.39
N ALA A 264 -15.41 2.18 -10.96
CA ALA A 264 -15.99 3.28 -11.74
C ALA A 264 -14.97 4.40 -12.02
N THR A 265 -14.11 4.72 -11.05
CA THR A 265 -13.03 5.72 -11.21
C THR A 265 -11.99 5.29 -12.25
N PHE A 266 -11.69 3.98 -12.33
CA PHE A 266 -10.73 3.44 -13.29
C PHE A 266 -11.37 2.90 -14.59
N GLU A 267 -12.67 3.10 -14.81
CA GLU A 267 -13.34 2.66 -16.04
C GLU A 267 -12.78 3.34 -17.29
N ARG A 268 -12.42 4.62 -17.16
CA ARG A 268 -11.82 5.42 -18.23
C ARG A 268 -10.72 6.35 -17.70
N LEU A 269 -9.75 6.65 -18.56
CA LEU A 269 -8.73 7.65 -18.27
C LEU A 269 -9.37 9.05 -18.18
N ASP A 270 -9.29 9.64 -17.01
CA ASP A 270 -9.88 10.95 -16.72
C ASP A 270 -9.07 11.62 -15.59
N PRO A 271 -7.81 12.01 -15.89
CA PRO A 271 -6.92 12.62 -14.90
C PRO A 271 -7.48 13.97 -14.44
N LEU A 272 -6.91 14.51 -13.37
CA LEU A 272 -7.32 15.79 -12.80
C LEU A 272 -7.08 16.93 -13.79
N SER A 273 -8.02 17.89 -13.79
CA SER A 273 -7.77 19.22 -14.36
C SER A 273 -6.77 19.99 -13.47
N PRO A 274 -6.09 21.03 -14.01
CA PRO A 274 -5.20 21.88 -13.21
C PRO A 274 -5.89 22.55 -12.01
N ALA A 275 -7.20 22.85 -12.13
CA ALA A 275 -7.98 23.43 -11.04
C ALA A 275 -8.21 22.43 -9.90
N GLU A 276 -8.56 21.18 -10.21
CA GLU A 276 -8.73 20.10 -9.23
C GLU A 276 -7.41 19.77 -8.54
N GLU A 277 -6.33 19.70 -9.31
CA GLU A 277 -4.99 19.45 -8.78
C GLU A 277 -4.55 20.54 -7.81
N ALA A 278 -4.78 21.82 -8.13
CA ALA A 278 -4.48 22.95 -7.26
C ALA A 278 -5.22 22.85 -5.91
N ILE A 279 -6.50 22.44 -5.92
CA ILE A 279 -7.29 22.23 -4.69
C ILE A 279 -6.70 21.08 -3.87
N LEU A 280 -6.36 19.96 -4.50
CA LEU A 280 -5.75 18.81 -3.80
C LEU A 280 -4.41 19.18 -3.14
N PHE A 281 -3.54 19.90 -3.83
CA PHE A 281 -2.27 20.32 -3.25
C PHE A 281 -2.44 21.36 -2.16
N ALA A 282 -3.42 22.27 -2.27
CA ALA A 282 -3.76 23.18 -1.19
C ALA A 282 -4.27 22.44 0.06
N ALA A 283 -5.09 21.39 -0.11
CA ALA A 283 -5.52 20.54 0.98
C ALA A 283 -4.34 19.75 1.58
N ALA A 284 -3.44 19.23 0.75
CA ALA A 284 -2.21 18.57 1.21
C ALA A 284 -1.33 19.52 2.04
N ASP A 285 -1.19 20.76 1.64
CA ASP A 285 -0.42 21.77 2.39
C ASP A 285 -1.02 22.06 3.78
N LYS A 286 -2.34 22.09 3.90
CA LYS A 286 -3.01 22.17 5.21
C LYS A 286 -2.70 20.95 6.09
N MET A 287 -2.54 19.77 5.48
CA MET A 287 -2.25 18.51 6.20
C MET A 287 -0.79 18.36 6.63
N LYS A 288 0.16 19.08 6.04
CA LYS A 288 1.61 19.02 6.37
C LYS A 288 1.91 19.30 7.84
N ASN A 289 1.07 20.09 8.51
CA ASN A 289 1.18 20.40 9.92
C ASN A 289 0.62 19.31 10.84
N SER A 290 0.11 18.21 10.31
CA SER A 290 -0.41 17.08 11.07
C SER A 290 0.66 16.00 11.26
N ILE A 291 0.59 15.25 12.37
CA ILE A 291 1.44 14.07 12.55
C ILE A 291 1.01 13.00 11.53
N PRO A 292 1.88 12.56 10.63
CA PRO A 292 1.54 11.57 9.62
C PRO A 292 1.32 10.19 10.27
N CYS A 293 0.14 9.60 10.06
CA CYS A 293 -0.19 8.25 10.51
C CYS A 293 -1.04 7.55 9.46
N THR A 294 -0.63 6.36 9.02
CA THR A 294 -1.35 5.54 8.04
C THR A 294 -2.36 4.59 8.70
N ALA A 295 -2.45 4.61 10.04
CA ALA A 295 -3.27 3.70 10.83
C ALA A 295 -2.95 2.20 10.59
N CYS A 296 -1.71 1.87 10.21
CA CYS A 296 -1.27 0.48 10.01
C CYS A 296 -1.23 -0.36 11.29
N ARG A 297 -1.32 0.27 12.49
CA ARG A 297 -1.41 -0.32 13.82
C ARG A 297 -0.17 -1.09 14.32
N TYR A 298 0.90 -1.22 13.55
CA TYR A 298 2.14 -1.89 14.01
C TYR A 298 2.68 -1.33 15.33
N CYS A 299 2.47 -0.04 15.60
CA CYS A 299 2.84 0.59 16.87
C CYS A 299 1.96 0.15 18.05
N CYS A 300 0.77 -0.39 17.81
CA CYS A 300 -0.12 -0.88 18.87
C CYS A 300 0.35 -2.25 19.40
N ASP A 301 0.78 -3.14 18.50
CA ASP A 301 1.17 -4.50 18.82
C ASP A 301 2.40 -4.53 19.76
N GLY A 302 3.33 -3.60 19.57
CA GLY A 302 4.50 -3.44 20.43
C GLY A 302 4.31 -2.50 21.62
N CYS A 303 3.14 -1.91 21.83
CA CYS A 303 2.92 -0.95 22.90
C CYS A 303 2.69 -1.64 24.26
N PRO A 304 3.60 -1.49 25.27
CA PRO A 304 3.45 -2.14 26.59
C PRO A 304 2.20 -1.64 27.35
N GLN A 305 1.69 -0.45 27.03
CA GLN A 305 0.46 0.11 27.60
C GLN A 305 -0.77 -0.20 26.75
N GLN A 306 -0.61 -0.90 25.61
CA GLN A 306 -1.69 -1.23 24.69
C GLN A 306 -2.53 0.02 24.31
N LEU A 307 -1.84 1.11 23.98
CA LEU A 307 -2.48 2.36 23.55
C LEU A 307 -2.96 2.21 22.10
N ASP A 308 -4.11 2.78 21.78
CA ASP A 308 -4.51 2.97 20.38
C ASP A 308 -3.81 4.20 19.82
N ILE A 309 -2.52 4.03 19.48
CA ILE A 309 -1.66 5.13 19.04
C ILE A 309 -2.21 5.82 17.78
N PRO A 310 -2.69 5.11 16.74
CA PRO A 310 -3.30 5.75 15.59
C PRO A 310 -4.51 6.63 15.92
N ASP A 311 -5.40 6.17 16.81
CA ASP A 311 -6.55 6.94 17.25
C ASP A 311 -6.15 8.19 18.05
N LEU A 312 -5.18 8.06 18.95
CA LEU A 312 -4.65 9.19 19.71
C LEU A 312 -3.98 10.23 18.80
N LEU A 313 -3.20 9.79 17.79
CA LEU A 313 -2.61 10.70 16.81
C LEU A 313 -3.67 11.37 15.94
N HIS A 314 -4.72 10.63 15.54
CA HIS A 314 -5.85 11.18 14.80
C HIS A 314 -6.53 12.30 15.60
N LYS A 315 -6.87 12.04 16.87
CA LYS A 315 -7.44 13.04 17.78
C LYS A 315 -6.54 14.25 17.98
N TYR A 316 -5.22 14.03 18.12
CA TYR A 316 -4.26 15.13 18.21
C TYR A 316 -4.25 15.99 16.94
N ASN A 317 -4.24 15.36 15.76
CA ASN A 317 -4.29 16.08 14.50
C ASN A 317 -5.59 16.88 14.34
N GLN A 318 -6.73 16.33 14.76
CA GLN A 318 -8.01 17.03 14.76
C GLN A 318 -7.99 18.25 15.70
N LEU A 319 -7.39 18.13 16.90
CA LEU A 319 -7.21 19.26 17.82
C LEU A 319 -6.45 20.42 17.17
N ARG A 320 -5.41 20.11 16.40
CA ARG A 320 -4.60 21.12 15.71
C ARG A 320 -5.35 21.80 14.55
N THR A 321 -6.37 21.18 14.02
CA THR A 321 -7.18 21.71 12.89
C THR A 321 -8.49 22.38 13.32
N GLY A 322 -8.76 22.50 14.62
CA GLY A 322 -9.82 23.38 15.14
C GLY A 322 -11.07 22.71 15.69
N SER A 323 -11.11 21.38 15.87
CA SER A 323 -12.30 20.65 16.35
C SER A 323 -12.30 20.35 17.87
N GLY A 324 -11.82 21.28 18.71
CA GLY A 324 -11.47 21.05 20.11
C GLY A 324 -12.56 20.50 21.05
N SER A 325 -13.83 20.91 20.90
CA SER A 325 -14.92 20.49 21.81
C SER A 325 -15.34 19.03 21.59
N THR A 326 -15.45 18.60 20.35
CA THR A 326 -15.82 17.21 19.98
C THR A 326 -14.74 16.23 20.40
N ILE A 327 -13.47 16.62 20.29
CA ILE A 327 -12.33 15.76 20.62
C ILE A 327 -12.20 15.59 22.12
N LYS A 328 -12.49 16.63 22.90
CA LYS A 328 -12.53 16.48 24.35
C LYS A 328 -13.53 15.40 24.76
N MET A 329 -14.74 15.41 24.21
CA MET A 329 -15.75 14.37 24.46
C MET A 329 -15.26 12.98 24.06
N GLN A 330 -14.58 12.86 22.92
CA GLN A 330 -14.02 11.60 22.45
C GLN A 330 -12.87 11.11 23.34
N LEU A 331 -12.03 12.01 23.87
CA LEU A 331 -10.98 11.66 24.82
C LEU A 331 -11.56 11.27 26.17
N ASP A 332 -12.57 11.97 26.63
CA ASP A 332 -13.25 11.67 27.90
C ASP A 332 -13.91 10.27 27.90
N ALA A 333 -14.25 9.74 26.71
CA ALA A 333 -14.74 8.38 26.54
C ALA A 333 -13.62 7.30 26.58
N VAL A 334 -12.35 7.70 26.47
CA VAL A 334 -11.21 6.77 26.55
C VAL A 334 -10.83 6.58 28.02
N PRO A 335 -10.63 5.33 28.52
CA PRO A 335 -10.16 5.09 29.87
C PRO A 335 -8.88 5.87 30.19
N ALA A 336 -8.77 6.48 31.39
CA ALA A 336 -7.65 7.35 31.74
C ALA A 336 -6.27 6.69 31.59
N ASN A 337 -6.17 5.39 31.86
CA ASN A 337 -4.95 4.59 31.67
C ASN A 337 -4.61 4.32 30.18
N LYS A 338 -5.44 4.75 29.26
CA LYS A 338 -5.23 4.67 27.79
C LYS A 338 -5.05 6.07 27.16
N TRP A 339 -4.95 7.10 27.94
CA TRP A 339 -4.69 8.46 27.45
C TRP A 339 -3.22 8.63 27.03
N PRO A 340 -2.87 9.67 26.25
CA PRO A 340 -1.49 9.92 25.78
C PRO A 340 -0.45 9.97 26.92
N HIS A 341 -0.83 10.46 28.12
CA HIS A 341 0.07 10.53 29.28
C HIS A 341 0.47 9.16 29.85
N ALA A 342 -0.25 8.09 29.51
CA ALA A 342 0.12 6.73 29.87
C ALA A 342 1.27 6.18 29.00
N CYS A 343 1.71 6.92 27.97
CA CYS A 343 2.82 6.54 27.13
C CYS A 343 4.13 6.52 27.91
N LEU A 344 4.84 5.39 27.86
CA LEU A 344 6.15 5.21 28.50
C LEU A 344 7.31 5.74 27.65
N ALA A 345 7.01 6.41 26.53
CA ALA A 345 7.98 6.93 25.58
C ALA A 345 9.01 5.87 25.13
N VAL A 346 8.59 4.62 25.01
CA VAL A 346 9.43 3.56 24.44
C VAL A 346 9.67 3.86 22.97
N SER A 347 10.91 3.95 22.57
CA SER A 347 11.28 4.23 21.18
C SER A 347 11.29 2.92 20.40
N TYR A 348 10.31 2.75 19.52
CA TYR A 348 10.39 1.71 18.48
C TYR A 348 11.09 2.28 17.26
N THR A 349 12.14 1.62 16.79
CA THR A 349 12.92 2.06 15.64
C THR A 349 12.09 2.19 14.37
N HIS A 350 11.03 1.40 14.23
CA HIS A 350 10.12 1.48 13.08
C HIS A 350 9.11 2.65 13.13
N LEU A 351 8.93 3.31 14.28
CA LEU A 351 8.18 4.58 14.35
C LEU A 351 9.01 5.77 13.82
N ARG A 352 10.35 5.63 13.76
CA ARG A 352 11.26 6.69 13.32
C ARG A 352 11.37 6.85 11.80
N ALA A 353 10.85 5.94 11.02
CA ALA A 353 10.91 6.05 9.55
C ALA A 353 10.22 7.32 9.00
N HIS A 354 9.56 8.10 9.86
CA HIS A 354 8.81 9.30 9.48
C HIS A 354 9.18 10.57 10.28
N GLU A 355 10.19 10.54 11.13
CA GLU A 355 10.54 11.66 12.03
C GLU A 355 11.94 12.23 11.83
N THR A 356 12.46 12.31 10.64
CA THR A 356 13.57 13.20 10.38
C THR A 356 13.08 14.47 9.70
N LEU A 357 12.40 15.29 10.48
CA LEU A 357 12.32 16.73 10.25
C LEU A 357 13.09 17.41 11.36
N SER A 358 14.38 17.57 11.20
CA SER A 358 15.20 18.64 11.79
C SER A 358 16.09 19.20 10.71
#